data_9223701fea30ecfa8e2d5b6de04060f0
#
_entry.id   9223701fea30ecfa8e2d5b6de04060f0
#
_cell.length_a   1.000
_cell.length_b   1.000
_cell.length_c   1.000
_cell.angle_alpha   90.00
_cell.angle_beta   90.00
_cell.angle_gamma   90.00
#
_symmetry.space_group_name_H-M   'P 1'
#
loop_
_entity.id
_entity.type
_entity.pdbx_description
1 polymer ?
#
loop_
_entity_poly.entity_id
_entity_poly.type
_entity_poly.pdbx_seq_one_letter_code
_entity_poly.pdbx_strand_id
1 'polypeptide(L)'
;AQTARDFGAEGIGLCRTEHMFFDAGRITAVRQMILADSEKGRRAALDKLLPEQRADFVAILKVMAGLPVTIRLLDPPLHEFLPHEESEFAQVAEAAGVDAEKLKRRAAELFEFNPMLGHRGCRLGVTYPEIYEMQARAIFEAACELETAPVPEIMIPLVATKRELELMKDVV
;
A
#
# COMPACT_ATOMS: atom_id res chain seq x y z
N ALA A 1 13.20 10.69 5.91
CA ALA A 1 12.62 11.52 7.00
C ALA A 1 13.72 12.18 7.83
N GLN A 2 14.66 11.43 8.39
CA GLN A 2 15.71 11.99 9.27
C GLN A 2 16.47 13.16 8.62
N THR A 3 17.01 12.95 7.42
CA THR A 3 17.73 14.00 6.68
C THR A 3 16.90 15.27 6.49
N ALA A 4 15.61 15.13 6.15
CA ALA A 4 14.72 16.29 6.01
C ALA A 4 14.54 17.03 7.35
N ARG A 5 14.39 16.28 8.43
CA ARG A 5 14.27 16.83 9.78
C ARG A 5 15.53 17.60 10.19
N ASP A 6 16.72 17.05 9.90
CA ASP A 6 18.02 17.67 10.19
C ASP A 6 18.22 18.98 9.40
N PHE A 7 17.62 19.09 8.21
CA PHE A 7 17.59 20.32 7.40
C PHE A 7 16.45 21.28 7.79
N GLY A 8 15.72 21.03 8.88
CA GLY A 8 14.70 21.93 9.41
C GLY A 8 13.31 21.78 8.80
N ALA A 9 13.00 20.62 8.21
CA ALA A 9 11.64 20.37 7.72
C ALA A 9 10.62 20.39 8.88
N GLU A 10 9.50 21.07 8.67
CA GLU A 10 8.41 21.25 9.64
C GLU A 10 7.26 20.25 9.43
N GLY A 11 7.45 19.24 8.57
CA GLY A 11 6.50 18.19 8.27
C GLY A 11 6.87 17.38 7.04
N ILE A 12 6.06 16.37 6.75
CA ILE A 12 6.12 15.60 5.49
C ILE A 12 4.84 15.87 4.71
N GLY A 13 4.96 16.58 3.59
CA GLY A 13 3.82 16.91 2.73
C GLY A 13 3.34 15.75 1.87
N LEU A 14 4.17 14.71 1.66
CA LEU A 14 3.79 13.50 0.95
C LEU A 14 4.72 12.33 1.29
N CYS A 15 4.18 11.33 1.98
CA CYS A 15 4.77 10.02 2.13
C CYS A 15 4.08 9.06 1.14
N ARG A 16 4.83 8.54 0.17
CA ARG A 16 4.34 7.60 -0.83
C ARG A 16 4.51 6.17 -0.34
N THR A 17 3.44 5.52 0.06
CA THR A 17 3.47 4.19 0.68
C THR A 17 3.88 3.09 -0.30
N GLU A 18 3.72 3.28 -1.60
CA GLU A 18 4.17 2.33 -2.63
C GLU A 18 5.65 1.98 -2.54
N HIS A 19 6.50 2.93 -2.15
CA HIS A 19 7.94 2.69 -2.01
C HIS A 19 8.26 1.67 -0.91
N MET A 20 7.38 1.52 0.09
CA MET A 20 7.53 0.54 1.16
C MET A 20 7.30 -0.90 0.68
N PHE A 21 6.59 -1.08 -0.44
CA PHE A 21 6.22 -2.39 -0.98
C PHE A 21 7.27 -3.01 -1.91
N PHE A 22 8.23 -2.21 -2.40
CA PHE A 22 9.28 -2.70 -3.31
C PHE A 22 10.47 -3.37 -2.60
N ASP A 23 10.48 -3.42 -1.28
CA ASP A 23 11.50 -4.16 -0.53
C ASP A 23 11.45 -5.65 -0.88
N ALA A 24 12.64 -6.26 -1.05
CA ALA A 24 12.76 -7.65 -1.49
C ALA A 24 12.05 -8.66 -0.56
N GLY A 25 11.97 -8.36 0.74
CA GLY A 25 11.26 -9.20 1.72
C GLY A 25 9.74 -9.10 1.59
N ARG A 26 9.22 -7.98 1.10
CA ARG A 26 7.78 -7.65 1.08
C ARG A 26 7.12 -7.90 -0.25
N ILE A 27 7.85 -7.74 -1.35
CA ILE A 27 7.31 -7.81 -2.70
C ILE A 27 6.56 -9.12 -2.97
N THR A 28 7.01 -10.24 -2.38
CA THR A 28 6.32 -11.52 -2.50
C THR A 28 4.93 -11.49 -1.89
N ALA A 29 4.77 -10.91 -0.70
CA ALA A 29 3.46 -10.79 -0.05
C ALA A 29 2.55 -9.80 -0.82
N VAL A 30 3.10 -8.72 -1.37
CA VAL A 30 2.37 -7.77 -2.24
C VAL A 30 1.87 -8.49 -3.49
N ARG A 31 2.71 -9.27 -4.14
CA ARG A 31 2.32 -10.07 -5.31
C ARG A 31 1.25 -11.12 -4.96
N GLN A 32 1.34 -11.77 -3.79
CA GLN A 32 0.29 -12.67 -3.30
C GLN A 32 -1.04 -11.94 -3.10
N MET A 33 -1.02 -10.73 -2.52
CA MET A 33 -2.20 -9.88 -2.35
C MET A 33 -2.86 -9.56 -3.70
N ILE A 34 -2.07 -9.15 -4.70
CA ILE A 34 -2.55 -8.75 -6.03
C ILE A 34 -3.17 -9.95 -6.79
N LEU A 35 -2.54 -11.11 -6.65
CA LEU A 35 -2.90 -12.32 -7.40
C LEU A 35 -3.99 -13.16 -6.71
N ALA A 36 -4.42 -12.76 -5.51
CA ALA A 36 -5.47 -13.45 -4.78
C ALA A 36 -6.83 -13.35 -5.49
N ASP A 37 -7.46 -14.49 -5.74
CA ASP A 37 -8.78 -14.59 -6.39
C ASP A 37 -9.94 -14.23 -5.43
N SER A 38 -9.69 -14.17 -4.13
CA SER A 38 -10.71 -13.93 -3.10
C SER A 38 -10.25 -12.91 -2.07
N GLU A 39 -11.22 -12.22 -1.45
CA GLU A 39 -10.97 -11.32 -0.32
C GLU A 39 -10.21 -12.04 0.81
N LYS A 40 -10.60 -13.27 1.15
CA LYS A 40 -9.92 -14.06 2.18
C LYS A 40 -8.44 -14.29 1.87
N GLY A 41 -8.11 -14.62 0.62
CA GLY A 41 -6.72 -14.79 0.18
C GLY A 41 -5.96 -13.47 0.22
N ARG A 42 -6.61 -12.37 -0.16
CA ARG A 42 -6.03 -11.03 -0.12
C ARG A 42 -5.76 -10.58 1.31
N ARG A 43 -6.73 -10.76 2.23
CA ARG A 43 -6.54 -10.47 3.66
C ARG A 43 -5.39 -11.27 4.26
N ALA A 44 -5.24 -12.56 3.93
CA ALA A 44 -4.13 -13.37 4.42
C ALA A 44 -2.74 -12.88 3.95
N ALA A 45 -2.66 -12.27 2.78
CA ALA A 45 -1.43 -11.61 2.31
C ALA A 45 -1.22 -10.25 3.00
N LEU A 46 -2.27 -9.48 3.19
CA LEU A 46 -2.25 -8.19 3.91
C LEU A 46 -1.85 -8.35 5.37
N ASP A 47 -2.28 -9.43 6.04
CA ASP A 47 -1.88 -9.74 7.42
C ASP A 47 -0.36 -9.94 7.57
N LYS A 48 0.34 -10.36 6.51
CA LYS A 48 1.80 -10.45 6.49
C LYS A 48 2.46 -9.07 6.33
N LEU A 49 1.80 -8.14 5.61
CA LEU A 49 2.32 -6.80 5.35
C LEU A 49 2.06 -5.82 6.49
N LEU A 50 0.98 -6.01 7.24
CA LEU A 50 0.57 -5.12 8.32
C LEU A 50 1.69 -4.82 9.34
N PRO A 51 2.37 -5.81 9.95
CA PRO A 51 3.40 -5.53 10.94
C PRO A 51 4.59 -4.77 10.37
N GLU A 52 4.94 -5.03 9.11
CA GLU A 52 6.05 -4.35 8.44
C GLU A 52 5.70 -2.90 8.11
N GLN A 53 4.50 -2.65 7.56
CA GLN A 53 4.04 -1.29 7.30
C GLN A 53 3.88 -0.48 8.60
N ARG A 54 3.36 -1.10 9.66
CA ARG A 54 3.29 -0.46 10.97
C ARG A 54 4.67 -0.03 11.47
N ALA A 55 5.68 -0.90 11.35
CA ALA A 55 7.04 -0.56 11.74
C ALA A 55 7.63 0.61 10.95
N ASP A 56 7.35 0.68 9.64
CA ASP A 56 7.75 1.82 8.80
C ASP A 56 7.09 3.13 9.28
N PHE A 57 5.80 3.09 9.59
CA PHE A 57 5.08 4.27 10.08
C PHE A 57 5.56 4.68 11.47
N VAL A 58 5.82 3.75 12.38
CA VAL A 58 6.45 4.04 13.68
C VAL A 58 7.77 4.79 13.47
N ALA A 59 8.62 4.31 12.56
CA ALA A 59 9.92 4.94 12.30
C ALA A 59 9.76 6.37 11.74
N ILE A 60 8.84 6.60 10.79
CA ILE A 60 8.61 7.92 10.20
C ILE A 60 8.00 8.87 11.23
N LEU A 61 6.94 8.46 11.91
CA LEU A 61 6.21 9.27 12.87
C LEU A 61 7.08 9.63 14.09
N LYS A 62 7.96 8.71 14.52
CA LYS A 62 8.93 8.96 15.59
C LYS A 62 9.93 10.06 15.22
N VAL A 63 10.47 10.04 14.00
CA VAL A 63 11.37 11.07 13.49
C VAL A 63 10.67 12.43 13.41
N MET A 64 9.40 12.43 13.01
CA MET A 64 8.59 13.64 12.84
C MET A 64 7.70 13.95 14.06
N ALA A 65 8.10 13.52 15.25
CA ALA A 65 7.31 13.69 16.47
C ALA A 65 6.79 15.14 16.63
N GLY A 66 5.49 15.29 16.81
CA GLY A 66 4.79 16.58 16.95
C GLY A 66 4.60 17.37 15.66
N LEU A 67 5.04 16.84 14.51
CA LEU A 67 4.90 17.50 13.21
C LEU A 67 3.92 16.72 12.30
N PRO A 68 3.28 17.41 11.33
CA PRO A 68 2.36 16.77 10.41
C PRO A 68 3.09 15.84 9.42
N VAL A 69 2.48 14.68 9.17
CA VAL A 69 2.96 13.70 8.18
C VAL A 69 1.78 13.29 7.31
N THR A 70 1.75 13.78 6.07
CA THR A 70 0.74 13.38 5.09
C THR A 70 1.14 12.06 4.46
N ILE A 71 0.37 11.02 4.71
CA ILE A 71 0.59 9.64 4.23
C ILE A 71 -0.42 9.34 3.13
N ARG A 72 0.06 9.14 1.90
CA ARG A 72 -0.78 8.76 0.79
C ARG A 72 -1.00 7.26 0.78
N LEU A 73 -2.26 6.82 0.81
CA LEU A 73 -2.61 5.41 0.63
C LEU A 73 -2.19 4.92 -0.75
N LEU A 74 -2.12 3.60 -0.94
CA LEU A 74 -1.63 2.96 -2.15
C LEU A 74 -2.28 3.56 -3.41
N ASP A 75 -1.44 4.10 -4.30
CA ASP A 75 -1.89 4.82 -5.49
C ASP A 75 -1.63 4.08 -6.80
N PRO A 76 -0.43 3.49 -7.07
CA PRO A 76 -0.13 2.96 -8.40
C PRO A 76 -1.02 1.78 -8.80
N PRO A 77 -1.20 1.53 -10.11
CA PRO A 77 -1.86 0.34 -10.59
C PRO A 77 -1.16 -0.93 -10.10
N LEU A 78 -1.93 -1.97 -9.82
CA LEU A 78 -1.39 -3.20 -9.23
C LEU A 78 -0.37 -3.90 -10.14
N HIS A 79 -0.49 -3.75 -11.48
CA HIS A 79 0.45 -4.38 -12.41
C HIS A 79 1.89 -3.90 -12.28
N GLU A 80 2.13 -2.70 -11.70
CA GLU A 80 3.50 -2.20 -11.47
C GLU A 80 4.30 -3.04 -10.47
N PHE A 81 3.62 -3.81 -9.62
CA PHE A 81 4.25 -4.71 -8.64
C PHE A 81 4.43 -6.14 -9.16
N LEU A 82 3.84 -6.44 -10.32
CA LEU A 82 3.86 -7.79 -10.87
C LEU A 82 5.20 -8.10 -11.55
N PRO A 83 5.57 -9.39 -11.64
CA PRO A 83 6.75 -9.80 -12.35
C PRO A 83 6.71 -9.40 -13.83
N HIS A 84 7.88 -9.10 -14.39
CA HIS A 84 8.06 -8.85 -15.81
C HIS A 84 8.84 -10.00 -16.49
N GLU A 85 9.72 -10.65 -15.72
CA GLU A 85 10.57 -11.73 -16.20
C GLU A 85 9.97 -13.12 -15.92
N GLU A 86 10.17 -14.05 -16.84
CA GLU A 86 9.68 -15.43 -16.76
C GLU A 86 10.12 -16.14 -15.47
N SER A 87 11.38 -15.91 -15.06
CA SER A 87 11.96 -16.48 -13.85
C SER A 87 11.28 -15.99 -12.56
N GLU A 88 10.83 -14.74 -12.54
CA GLU A 88 10.11 -14.18 -11.40
C GLU A 88 8.70 -14.75 -11.27
N PHE A 89 8.01 -15.02 -12.40
CA PHE A 89 6.70 -15.68 -12.37
C PHE A 89 6.77 -17.06 -11.72
N ALA A 90 7.82 -17.83 -12.00
CA ALA A 90 8.02 -19.15 -11.38
C ALA A 90 8.22 -19.03 -9.86
N GLN A 91 9.04 -18.08 -9.40
CA GLN A 91 9.26 -17.84 -7.96
C GLN A 91 7.98 -17.42 -7.24
N VAL A 92 7.21 -16.51 -7.84
CA VAL A 92 5.94 -16.05 -7.24
C VAL A 92 4.91 -17.16 -7.23
N ALA A 93 4.84 -17.99 -8.26
CA ALA A 93 3.97 -19.15 -8.36
C ALA A 93 4.26 -20.15 -7.23
N GLU A 94 5.53 -20.48 -7.02
CA GLU A 94 5.97 -21.37 -5.95
C GLU A 94 5.63 -20.78 -4.57
N ALA A 95 5.95 -19.50 -4.33
CA ALA A 95 5.68 -18.83 -3.05
C ALA A 95 4.19 -18.67 -2.75
N ALA A 96 3.36 -18.54 -3.76
CA ALA A 96 1.90 -18.40 -3.64
C ALA A 96 1.16 -19.76 -3.69
N GLY A 97 1.83 -20.84 -4.07
CA GLY A 97 1.22 -22.16 -4.24
C GLY A 97 0.21 -22.22 -5.39
N VAL A 98 0.44 -21.46 -6.47
CA VAL A 98 -0.44 -21.36 -7.63
C VAL A 98 0.30 -21.69 -8.93
N ASP A 99 -0.46 -21.99 -9.98
CA ASP A 99 0.10 -22.26 -11.30
C ASP A 99 0.65 -20.99 -11.95
N ALA A 100 1.87 -21.06 -12.49
CA ALA A 100 2.55 -19.94 -13.14
C ALA A 100 1.77 -19.40 -14.37
N GLU A 101 1.12 -20.27 -15.14
CA GLU A 101 0.30 -19.85 -16.28
C GLU A 101 -0.96 -19.10 -15.84
N LYS A 102 -1.55 -19.49 -14.70
CA LYS A 102 -2.66 -18.73 -14.09
C LYS A 102 -2.19 -17.33 -13.67
N LEU A 103 -0.99 -17.22 -13.08
CA LEU A 103 -0.40 -15.93 -12.70
C LEU A 103 -0.16 -15.03 -13.91
N LYS A 104 0.43 -15.56 -14.97
CA LYS A 104 0.68 -14.80 -16.22
C LYS A 104 -0.63 -14.27 -16.82
N ARG A 105 -1.65 -15.12 -16.86
CA ARG A 105 -2.97 -14.69 -17.35
C ARG A 105 -3.55 -13.56 -16.48
N ARG A 106 -3.46 -13.70 -15.15
CA ARG A 106 -3.93 -12.66 -14.23
C ARG A 106 -3.13 -11.36 -14.35
N ALA A 107 -1.82 -11.45 -14.52
CA ALA A 107 -0.97 -10.29 -14.77
C ALA A 107 -1.36 -9.58 -16.08
N ALA A 108 -1.63 -10.35 -17.14
CA ALA A 108 -2.10 -9.77 -18.41
C ALA A 108 -3.47 -9.08 -18.28
N GLU A 109 -4.40 -9.64 -17.49
CA GLU A 109 -5.72 -9.03 -17.21
C GLU A 109 -5.59 -7.70 -16.43
N LEU A 110 -4.59 -7.58 -15.55
CA LEU A 110 -4.35 -6.39 -14.74
C LEU A 110 -3.53 -5.33 -15.47
N PHE A 111 -2.97 -5.65 -16.62
CA PHE A 111 -2.16 -4.71 -17.38
C PHE A 111 -2.99 -3.53 -17.86
N GLU A 112 -2.54 -2.31 -17.53
CA GLU A 112 -3.20 -1.07 -17.90
C GLU A 112 -2.52 -0.43 -19.09
N PHE A 113 -3.25 -0.21 -20.17
CA PHE A 113 -2.73 0.51 -21.34
C PHE A 113 -2.42 1.97 -21.02
N ASN A 114 -3.25 2.60 -20.20
CA ASN A 114 -3.03 3.94 -19.67
C ASN A 114 -3.08 3.92 -18.13
N PRO A 115 -1.93 3.83 -17.45
CA PRO A 115 -1.86 3.78 -16.00
C PRO A 115 -2.51 4.98 -15.29
N MET A 116 -2.58 6.14 -15.94
CA MET A 116 -3.19 7.35 -15.38
C MET A 116 -4.70 7.22 -15.19
N LEU A 117 -5.36 6.50 -16.10
CA LEU A 117 -6.81 6.30 -16.13
C LEU A 117 -7.23 4.92 -15.62
N GLY A 118 -6.27 4.07 -15.29
CA GLY A 118 -6.50 2.68 -14.89
C GLY A 118 -7.05 2.48 -13.48
N HIS A 119 -7.06 1.22 -13.05
CA HIS A 119 -7.53 0.78 -11.75
C HIS A 119 -6.47 1.04 -10.67
N ARG A 120 -6.51 2.25 -10.11
CA ARG A 120 -5.56 2.76 -9.13
C ARG A 120 -6.20 3.73 -8.14
N GLY A 121 -5.47 4.12 -7.09
CA GLY A 121 -5.90 5.13 -6.14
C GLY A 121 -7.22 4.79 -5.46
N CYS A 122 -8.12 5.75 -5.30
CA CYS A 122 -9.42 5.51 -4.65
C CYS A 122 -10.27 4.49 -5.39
N ARG A 123 -10.12 4.33 -6.70
CA ARG A 123 -10.83 3.27 -7.48
C ARG A 123 -10.42 1.88 -7.01
N LEU A 124 -9.13 1.69 -6.71
CA LEU A 124 -8.61 0.47 -6.10
C LEU A 124 -9.21 0.26 -4.70
N GLY A 125 -9.24 1.32 -3.87
CA GLY A 125 -9.83 1.27 -2.53
C GLY A 125 -11.32 0.97 -2.53
N VAL A 126 -12.08 1.41 -3.54
CA VAL A 126 -13.50 1.06 -3.72
C VAL A 126 -13.68 -0.42 -4.06
N THR A 127 -12.80 -0.98 -4.90
CA THR A 127 -12.90 -2.39 -5.34
C THR A 127 -12.32 -3.37 -4.32
N TYR A 128 -11.24 -2.98 -3.65
CA TYR A 128 -10.51 -3.79 -2.66
C TYR A 128 -10.29 -2.99 -1.38
N PRO A 129 -11.35 -2.65 -0.63
CA PRO A 129 -11.28 -1.79 0.55
C PRO A 129 -10.35 -2.32 1.63
N GLU A 130 -10.16 -3.64 1.71
CA GLU A 130 -9.28 -4.28 2.67
C GLU A 130 -7.81 -3.84 2.55
N ILE A 131 -7.37 -3.36 1.39
CA ILE A 131 -6.03 -2.80 1.21
C ILE A 131 -5.89 -1.48 1.98
N TYR A 132 -6.86 -0.60 1.84
CA TYR A 132 -6.87 0.69 2.54
C TYR A 132 -7.15 0.53 4.03
N GLU A 133 -8.03 -0.40 4.40
CA GLU A 133 -8.27 -0.79 5.79
C GLU A 133 -6.97 -1.22 6.49
N MET A 134 -6.18 -2.09 5.85
CA MET A 134 -4.89 -2.53 6.38
C MET A 134 -3.92 -1.35 6.54
N GLN A 135 -3.81 -0.45 5.55
CA GLN A 135 -2.91 0.70 5.63
C GLN A 135 -3.34 1.69 6.71
N ALA A 136 -4.64 2.02 6.79
CA ALA A 136 -5.18 2.90 7.82
C ALA A 136 -4.91 2.30 9.22
N ARG A 137 -5.18 1.01 9.39
CA ARG A 137 -4.87 0.29 10.62
C ARG A 137 -3.39 0.38 10.98
N ALA A 138 -2.48 0.15 10.04
CA ALA A 138 -1.04 0.26 10.26
C ALA A 138 -0.63 1.67 10.72
N ILE A 139 -1.23 2.72 10.13
CA ILE A 139 -0.96 4.11 10.49
C ILE A 139 -1.44 4.41 11.91
N PHE A 140 -2.69 4.04 12.24
CA PHE A 140 -3.25 4.34 13.56
C PHE A 140 -2.60 3.50 14.66
N GLU A 141 -2.31 2.23 14.43
CA GLU A 141 -1.58 1.40 15.39
C GLU A 141 -0.18 1.99 15.65
N ALA A 142 0.53 2.42 14.60
CA ALA A 142 1.83 3.09 14.74
C ALA A 142 1.74 4.40 15.53
N ALA A 143 0.70 5.19 15.29
CA ALA A 143 0.48 6.43 16.02
C ALA A 143 0.22 6.19 17.52
N CYS A 144 -0.52 5.13 17.85
CA CYS A 144 -0.82 4.75 19.23
C CYS A 144 0.38 4.17 20.01
N GLU A 145 1.42 3.69 19.32
CA GLU A 145 2.64 3.19 19.96
C GLU A 145 3.58 4.30 20.47
N LEU A 146 3.38 5.54 20.03
CA LEU A 146 4.30 6.65 20.29
C LEU A 146 3.88 7.45 21.52
N GLU A 147 4.83 7.73 22.40
CA GLU A 147 4.61 8.56 23.60
C GLU A 147 4.26 10.01 23.24
N THR A 148 4.92 10.57 22.21
CA THR A 148 4.60 11.89 21.67
C THR A 148 3.58 11.73 20.56
N ALA A 149 2.39 12.31 20.76
CA ALA A 149 1.31 12.24 19.80
C ALA A 149 1.76 12.74 18.41
N PRO A 150 1.82 11.88 17.39
CA PRO A 150 2.10 12.30 16.02
C PRO A 150 0.87 12.97 15.42
N VAL A 151 1.06 13.66 14.28
CA VAL A 151 -0.02 14.27 13.51
C VAL A 151 -0.08 13.59 12.13
N PRO A 152 -0.59 12.34 12.04
CA PRO A 152 -0.76 11.67 10.75
C PRO A 152 -1.95 12.27 10.00
N GLU A 153 -1.72 12.59 8.73
CA GLU A 153 -2.75 13.02 7.78
C GLU A 153 -2.87 11.95 6.70
N ILE A 154 -4.06 11.38 6.51
CA ILE A 154 -4.26 10.34 5.50
C ILE A 154 -4.75 10.98 4.21
N MET A 155 -3.97 10.80 3.13
CA MET A 155 -4.33 11.25 1.79
C MET A 155 -4.91 10.10 0.97
N ILE A 156 -6.15 10.25 0.55
CA ILE A 156 -6.82 9.33 -0.39
C ILE A 156 -6.54 9.81 -1.81
N PRO A 157 -5.77 9.03 -2.62
CA PRO A 157 -5.36 9.48 -3.94
C PRO A 157 -6.50 9.40 -4.97
N LEU A 158 -6.48 10.30 -5.97
CA LEU A 158 -7.32 10.29 -7.16
C LEU A 158 -8.83 10.41 -6.91
N VAL A 159 -9.25 10.96 -5.79
CA VAL A 159 -10.66 11.25 -5.54
C VAL A 159 -11.16 12.28 -6.55
N ALA A 160 -12.22 11.95 -7.29
CA ALA A 160 -12.85 12.83 -8.28
C ALA A 160 -14.28 13.24 -7.87
N THR A 161 -14.95 12.44 -7.06
CA THR A 161 -16.34 12.69 -6.66
C THR A 161 -16.52 12.68 -5.14
N LYS A 162 -17.55 13.40 -4.66
CA LYS A 162 -17.93 13.40 -3.24
C LYS A 162 -18.20 11.97 -2.75
N ARG A 163 -18.86 11.15 -3.55
CA ARG A 163 -19.23 9.78 -3.18
C ARG A 163 -18.02 8.88 -2.98
N GLU A 164 -16.99 9.02 -3.80
CA GLU A 164 -15.73 8.29 -3.60
C GLU A 164 -15.06 8.66 -2.27
N LEU A 165 -15.04 9.95 -1.93
CA LEU A 165 -14.49 10.40 -0.66
C LEU A 165 -15.28 9.84 0.53
N GLU A 166 -16.61 9.86 0.47
CA GLU A 166 -17.48 9.30 1.52
C GLU A 166 -17.19 7.82 1.74
N LEU A 167 -17.15 7.01 0.66
CA LEU A 167 -16.84 5.58 0.74
C LEU A 167 -15.46 5.32 1.37
N MET A 168 -14.46 6.09 0.99
CA MET A 168 -13.11 5.93 1.52
C MET A 168 -12.99 6.37 2.97
N LYS A 169 -13.75 7.38 3.40
CA LYS A 169 -13.83 7.79 4.81
C LYS A 169 -14.45 6.73 5.70
N ASP A 170 -15.39 5.96 5.16
CA ASP A 170 -16.02 4.86 5.90
C ASP A 170 -15.07 3.66 6.06
N VAL A 171 -14.06 3.53 5.19
CA VAL A 171 -13.03 2.49 5.23
C VAL A 171 -11.89 2.87 6.17
N VAL A 172 -11.50 4.14 6.20
CA VAL A 172 -10.38 4.69 6.98
C VAL A 172 -10.83 5.09 8.39
#